data_e4599d21ddb2c8e44ffc6f008d07bee0
#
_entry.id   e4599d21ddb2c8e44ffc6f008d07bee0
#
_cell.length_a   1.000
_cell.length_b   1.000
_cell.length_c   1.000
_cell.angle_alpha   90.00
_cell.angle_beta   90.00
_cell.angle_gamma   90.00
#
_symmetry.space_group_name_H-M   'P 1'
#
loop_
_entity.id
_entity.type
_entity.pdbx_description
1 polymer ?
#
loop_
_entity_poly.entity_id
_entity_poly.type
_entity_poly.pdbx_seq_one_letter_code
_entity_poly.pdbx_strand_id
1 'polypeptide(L)'
;SIMALASCSNDDIVDVNNGSGISFRASLDKAVTRANTTNLQNLAAFNVTAIGDGKSYFTNLGVTSDNNGASWKTASTYYWPSYQLAFFAYAPQTPSGTVSIENAAKKITDFSPAQAVTGQKDLVISYNTGTKALNENSGVAMNFKHALSQIEVKAKCSNDKIKIEIMGVKLVNAAAKADFTFPETETIGFALQQSQWSN
;
A
#
# COMPACT_ATOMS: atom_id res chain seq x y z
N SER A 1 38.30 -16.10 -48.91
CA SER A 1 36.96 -16.37 -48.44
C SER A 1 36.89 -16.13 -46.93
N ILE A 2 36.32 -15.04 -46.54
CA ILE A 2 36.05 -14.73 -45.12
C ILE A 2 34.55 -14.88 -44.93
N MET A 3 34.16 -15.91 -44.19
CA MET A 3 32.78 -16.06 -43.73
C MET A 3 32.57 -15.14 -42.53
N ALA A 4 31.73 -14.13 -42.66
CA ALA A 4 31.20 -13.38 -41.57
C ALA A 4 30.01 -14.15 -40.95
N LEU A 5 30.15 -14.61 -39.72
CA LEU A 5 29.06 -15.11 -38.92
C LEU A 5 28.28 -13.91 -38.42
N ALA A 6 27.12 -13.69 -38.99
CA ALA A 6 26.11 -12.79 -38.39
C ALA A 6 25.53 -13.49 -37.20
N SER A 7 25.93 -13.09 -36.00
CA SER A 7 25.24 -13.39 -34.77
C SER A 7 23.97 -12.52 -34.71
N CYS A 8 22.83 -13.12 -34.99
CA CYS A 8 21.55 -12.52 -34.58
C CYS A 8 21.44 -12.68 -33.07
N SER A 9 21.86 -11.68 -32.32
CA SER A 9 21.37 -11.48 -30.98
C SER A 9 19.92 -10.97 -31.13
N ASN A 10 18.98 -11.75 -30.65
CA ASN A 10 17.63 -11.26 -30.37
C ASN A 10 17.76 -10.34 -29.16
N ASP A 11 18.27 -9.15 -29.36
CA ASP A 11 18.05 -8.06 -28.44
C ASP A 11 16.56 -7.67 -28.62
N ASP A 12 15.75 -8.06 -27.66
CA ASP A 12 14.55 -7.33 -27.39
C ASP A 12 14.95 -5.88 -27.24
N ILE A 13 14.68 -5.09 -28.26
CA ILE A 13 14.87 -3.64 -28.23
C ILE A 13 13.90 -3.17 -27.14
N VAL A 14 14.40 -3.08 -25.93
CA VAL A 14 13.74 -2.28 -24.90
C VAL A 14 13.75 -0.87 -25.46
N ASP A 15 12.60 -0.41 -25.90
CA ASP A 15 12.39 0.96 -26.38
C ASP A 15 12.94 1.86 -25.28
N VAL A 16 14.13 2.42 -25.46
CA VAL A 16 14.78 3.32 -24.51
C VAL A 16 14.03 4.63 -24.63
N ASN A 17 12.87 4.63 -23.99
CA ASN A 17 12.01 5.77 -23.91
C ASN A 17 12.69 6.82 -23.01
N ASN A 18 13.22 7.87 -23.62
CA ASN A 18 13.73 9.06 -22.92
C ASN A 18 12.61 9.86 -22.20
N GLY A 19 11.49 9.23 -21.94
CA GLY A 19 10.39 9.79 -21.17
C GLY A 19 10.69 9.81 -19.68
N SER A 20 9.97 10.62 -18.92
CA SER A 20 10.00 10.62 -17.47
C SER A 20 9.65 9.23 -16.93
N GLY A 21 10.40 8.76 -15.93
CA GLY A 21 10.15 7.48 -15.28
C GLY A 21 8.77 7.43 -14.60
N ILE A 22 8.35 6.23 -14.23
CA ILE A 22 7.16 6.04 -13.41
C ILE A 22 7.38 6.77 -12.08
N SER A 23 6.49 7.69 -11.76
CA SER A 23 6.48 8.46 -10.52
C SER A 23 5.17 8.29 -9.78
N PHE A 24 5.16 8.61 -8.49
CA PHE A 24 4.00 8.45 -7.63
C PHE A 24 3.65 9.76 -6.95
N ARG A 25 2.37 9.93 -6.65
CA ARG A 25 1.83 10.91 -5.72
C ARG A 25 0.91 10.16 -4.76
N ALA A 26 0.92 10.53 -3.49
CA ALA A 26 0.13 9.84 -2.49
C ALA A 26 -0.88 10.78 -1.84
N SER A 27 -2.03 10.25 -1.52
CA SER A 27 -3.01 10.84 -0.63
C SER A 27 -3.47 9.79 0.38
N LEU A 28 -3.95 10.23 1.52
CA LEU A 28 -4.49 9.35 2.54
C LEU A 28 -5.76 9.97 3.11
N ASP A 29 -6.80 9.19 3.19
CA ASP A 29 -8.05 9.60 3.83
C ASP A 29 -7.79 10.00 5.28
N LYS A 30 -8.50 11.04 5.73
CA LYS A 30 -8.41 11.46 7.12
C LYS A 30 -9.06 10.41 8.00
N ALA A 31 -8.28 9.77 8.86
CA ALA A 31 -8.83 8.93 9.91
C ALA A 31 -9.70 9.79 10.85
N VAL A 32 -10.89 9.32 11.14
CA VAL A 32 -11.87 10.05 11.96
C VAL A 32 -11.51 10.00 13.46
N THR A 33 -10.55 9.17 13.86
CA THR A 33 -10.20 8.91 15.27
C THR A 33 -8.69 9.06 15.54
N ARG A 34 -8.36 9.37 16.78
CA ARG A 34 -7.09 9.87 17.28
C ARG A 34 -6.28 8.81 17.99
N ALA A 35 -5.10 8.67 17.65
CA ALA A 35 -3.89 8.15 18.25
C ALA A 35 -3.23 7.11 17.34
N ASN A 36 -1.97 7.33 17.00
CA ASN A 36 -1.09 6.45 16.20
C ASN A 36 -1.64 6.02 14.82
N THR A 37 -2.59 6.77 14.27
CA THR A 37 -3.04 6.56 12.89
C THR A 37 -2.02 7.13 11.91
N THR A 38 -1.76 6.41 10.84
CA THR A 38 -0.99 6.93 9.72
C THR A 38 -1.75 8.10 9.10
N ASN A 39 -1.05 9.18 8.82
CA ASN A 39 -1.54 10.30 8.03
C ASN A 39 -0.47 10.66 6.99
N LEU A 40 -0.79 11.53 6.05
CA LEU A 40 0.14 11.83 4.96
C LEU A 40 1.47 12.43 5.48
N GLN A 41 1.46 13.17 6.58
CA GLN A 41 2.66 13.78 7.15
C GLN A 41 3.58 12.75 7.83
N ASN A 42 3.03 11.65 8.36
CA ASN A 42 3.81 10.57 8.98
C ASN A 42 3.97 9.33 8.09
N LEU A 43 3.35 9.32 6.91
CA LEU A 43 3.60 8.32 5.88
C LEU A 43 4.92 8.64 5.18
N ALA A 44 6.02 8.15 5.73
CA ALA A 44 7.36 8.43 5.20
C ALA A 44 7.75 7.51 4.04
N ALA A 45 7.15 6.32 3.96
CA ALA A 45 7.48 5.31 2.96
C ALA A 45 6.34 4.30 2.77
N PHE A 46 6.28 3.73 1.57
CA PHE A 46 5.41 2.60 1.25
C PHE A 46 6.11 1.67 0.25
N ASN A 47 5.62 0.45 0.10
CA ASN A 47 6.02 -0.44 -0.99
C ASN A 47 4.94 -0.47 -2.06
N VAL A 48 5.36 -0.64 -3.31
CA VAL A 48 4.46 -0.80 -4.45
C VAL A 48 4.92 -1.95 -5.34
N THR A 49 3.97 -2.75 -5.80
CA THR A 49 4.15 -3.77 -6.83
C THR A 49 3.34 -3.38 -8.04
N ALA A 50 3.94 -3.47 -9.24
CA ALA A 50 3.25 -3.23 -10.49
C ALA A 50 3.09 -4.53 -11.27
N ILE A 51 1.88 -4.76 -11.79
CA ILE A 51 1.53 -5.93 -12.61
C ILE A 51 0.94 -5.42 -13.92
N GLY A 52 1.37 -6.00 -15.03
CA GLY A 52 0.81 -5.71 -16.35
C GLY A 52 1.09 -6.85 -17.31
N ASP A 53 0.24 -7.03 -18.30
CA ASP A 53 0.33 -8.14 -19.26
C ASP A 53 0.48 -9.52 -18.59
N GLY A 54 -0.24 -9.72 -17.47
CA GLY A 54 -0.22 -10.97 -16.70
C GLY A 54 1.07 -11.26 -15.95
N LYS A 55 2.01 -10.31 -15.86
CA LYS A 55 3.32 -10.46 -15.20
C LYS A 55 3.61 -9.32 -14.24
N SER A 56 4.44 -9.62 -13.23
CA SER A 56 5.01 -8.58 -12.37
C SER A 56 6.01 -7.76 -13.18
N TYR A 57 5.79 -6.45 -13.24
CA TYR A 57 6.72 -5.49 -13.85
C TYR A 57 7.84 -5.11 -12.88
N PHE A 58 7.49 -4.83 -11.64
CA PHE A 58 8.39 -4.78 -10.49
C PHE A 58 7.63 -5.20 -9.23
N THR A 59 8.37 -5.69 -8.23
CA THR A 59 7.81 -6.18 -6.97
C THR A 59 8.42 -5.45 -5.78
N ASN A 60 7.60 -5.12 -4.79
CA ASN A 60 8.02 -4.53 -3.52
C ASN A 60 8.97 -3.33 -3.67
N LEU A 61 8.76 -2.51 -4.70
CA LEU A 61 9.55 -1.31 -4.90
C LEU A 61 9.31 -0.33 -3.75
N GLY A 62 10.38 0.01 -3.03
CA GLY A 62 10.33 1.01 -1.97
C GLY A 62 10.17 2.42 -2.54
N VAL A 63 9.21 3.15 -2.01
CA VAL A 63 8.94 4.56 -2.33
C VAL A 63 9.04 5.35 -1.04
N THR A 64 9.82 6.42 -1.04
CA THR A 64 10.10 7.23 0.15
C THR A 64 9.81 8.70 -0.08
N SER A 65 9.49 9.42 0.97
CA SER A 65 9.34 10.86 0.95
C SER A 65 10.25 11.52 1.99
N ASP A 66 10.99 12.55 1.57
CA ASP A 66 11.89 13.34 2.44
C ASP A 66 11.20 14.62 2.96
N ASN A 67 9.98 14.92 2.50
CA ASN A 67 9.31 16.19 2.71
C ASN A 67 7.85 16.06 3.15
N ASN A 68 7.60 15.11 4.06
CA ASN A 68 6.28 14.91 4.67
C ASN A 68 5.16 14.62 3.63
N GLY A 69 5.47 13.83 2.61
CA GLY A 69 4.50 13.42 1.60
C GLY A 69 4.30 14.39 0.42
N ALA A 70 5.06 15.50 0.33
CA ALA A 70 4.93 16.43 -0.79
C ALA A 70 5.57 15.90 -2.09
N SER A 71 6.59 15.06 -2.00
CA SER A 71 7.16 14.34 -3.16
C SER A 71 7.59 12.93 -2.78
N TRP A 72 7.61 12.05 -3.76
CA TRP A 72 7.90 10.64 -3.59
C TRP A 72 8.98 10.19 -4.56
N LYS A 73 9.94 9.40 -4.07
CA LYS A 73 11.09 8.93 -4.81
C LYS A 73 11.21 7.43 -4.74
N THR A 74 11.63 6.82 -5.83
CA THR A 74 12.02 5.41 -5.89
C THR A 74 13.56 5.31 -5.91
N ALA A 75 14.09 4.22 -5.36
CA ALA A 75 15.54 3.96 -5.38
C ALA A 75 16.09 3.78 -6.79
N SER A 76 15.26 3.32 -7.72
CA SER A 76 15.60 3.11 -9.13
C SER A 76 14.52 3.66 -10.03
N THR A 77 14.89 4.14 -11.22
CA THR A 77 13.93 4.61 -12.21
C THR A 77 13.40 3.43 -13.01
N TYR A 78 12.07 3.35 -13.10
CA TYR A 78 11.35 2.44 -13.96
C TYR A 78 10.62 3.23 -15.03
N TYR A 79 10.62 2.76 -16.27
CA TYR A 79 9.98 3.43 -17.38
C TYR A 79 8.62 2.83 -17.69
N TRP A 80 7.78 3.54 -18.40
CA TRP A 80 6.47 3.05 -18.77
C TRP A 80 6.56 2.03 -19.89
N PRO A 81 5.96 0.83 -19.74
CA PRO A 81 5.77 -0.09 -20.87
C PRO A 81 4.67 0.44 -21.81
N SER A 82 4.49 -0.23 -22.94
CA SER A 82 3.42 0.09 -23.90
C SER A 82 2.01 -0.33 -23.45
N TYR A 83 1.91 -1.08 -22.38
CA TYR A 83 0.67 -1.59 -21.80
C TYR A 83 0.35 -0.95 -20.44
N GLN A 84 -0.89 -1.10 -20.01
CA GLN A 84 -1.34 -0.62 -18.71
C GLN A 84 -0.72 -1.42 -17.57
N LEU A 85 -0.36 -0.73 -16.50
CA LEU A 85 0.07 -1.32 -15.24
C LEU A 85 -1.02 -1.16 -14.17
N ALA A 86 -1.18 -2.18 -13.34
CA ALA A 86 -1.93 -2.15 -12.09
C ALA A 86 -0.93 -2.05 -10.93
N PHE A 87 -1.15 -1.08 -10.04
CA PHE A 87 -0.28 -0.77 -8.91
C PHE A 87 -0.96 -1.12 -7.60
N PHE A 88 -0.29 -1.95 -6.80
CA PHE A 88 -0.71 -2.37 -5.47
C PHE A 88 0.29 -1.84 -4.46
N ALA A 89 -0.14 -0.94 -3.58
CA ALA A 89 0.74 -0.33 -2.60
C ALA A 89 0.26 -0.56 -1.17
N TYR A 90 1.21 -0.60 -0.25
CA TYR A 90 0.93 -0.77 1.16
C TYR A 90 1.99 -0.09 2.03
N ALA A 91 1.58 0.32 3.22
CA ALA A 91 2.44 0.76 4.30
C ALA A 91 1.92 0.24 5.66
N PRO A 92 2.82 -0.08 6.60
CA PRO A 92 4.27 0.10 6.57
C PRO A 92 4.96 -0.83 5.58
N GLN A 93 6.19 -0.52 5.17
CA GLN A 93 6.95 -1.35 4.21
C GLN A 93 7.20 -2.79 4.71
N THR A 94 7.18 -2.99 6.02
CA THR A 94 7.25 -4.29 6.69
C THR A 94 6.01 -4.46 7.56
N PRO A 95 4.86 -4.83 7.01
CA PRO A 95 3.67 -5.12 7.79
C PRO A 95 3.87 -6.42 8.58
N SER A 96 3.03 -6.63 9.59
CA SER A 96 2.86 -7.96 10.15
C SER A 96 2.25 -8.88 9.09
N GLY A 97 2.69 -10.12 9.03
CA GLY A 97 2.24 -11.08 8.00
C GLY A 97 3.12 -11.09 6.75
N THR A 98 2.79 -11.97 5.82
CA THR A 98 3.52 -12.18 4.57
C THR A 98 2.81 -11.54 3.40
N VAL A 99 3.48 -10.63 2.72
CA VAL A 99 2.96 -9.97 1.51
C VAL A 99 3.29 -10.82 0.29
N SER A 100 2.28 -11.16 -0.49
CA SER A 100 2.40 -11.78 -1.82
C SER A 100 1.49 -11.03 -2.78
N ILE A 101 2.10 -10.30 -3.72
CA ILE A 101 1.39 -9.56 -4.76
C ILE A 101 1.91 -10.05 -6.10
N GLU A 102 1.17 -10.99 -6.67
CA GLU A 102 1.46 -11.65 -7.95
C GLU A 102 0.18 -11.66 -8.80
N ASN A 103 0.31 -12.04 -10.06
CA ASN A 103 -0.87 -12.08 -10.96
C ASN A 103 -2.00 -12.96 -10.40
N ALA A 104 -1.67 -14.10 -9.80
CA ALA A 104 -2.64 -15.06 -9.27
C ALA A 104 -3.18 -14.72 -7.88
N ALA A 105 -2.42 -13.97 -7.06
CA ALA A 105 -2.80 -13.63 -5.69
C ALA A 105 -2.25 -12.27 -5.28
N LYS A 106 -3.06 -11.46 -4.63
CA LYS A 106 -2.70 -10.14 -4.12
C LYS A 106 -3.17 -10.10 -2.67
N LYS A 107 -2.31 -10.58 -1.76
CA LYS A 107 -2.68 -10.81 -0.35
C LYS A 107 -1.57 -10.41 0.62
N ILE A 108 -1.98 -10.09 1.83
CA ILE A 108 -1.15 -10.16 3.04
C ILE A 108 -1.72 -11.30 3.88
N THR A 109 -0.97 -12.38 4.02
CA THR A 109 -1.40 -13.54 4.81
C THR A 109 -0.89 -13.45 6.23
N ASP A 110 -1.63 -14.04 7.17
CA ASP A 110 -1.25 -14.10 8.59
C ASP A 110 -1.04 -12.71 9.25
N PHE A 111 -1.73 -11.67 8.77
CA PHE A 111 -1.64 -10.35 9.38
C PHE A 111 -2.15 -10.41 10.84
N SER A 112 -1.34 -9.94 11.77
CA SER A 112 -1.67 -9.91 13.20
C SER A 112 -1.18 -8.58 13.82
N PRO A 113 -2.08 -7.70 14.27
CA PRO A 113 -1.68 -6.50 15.00
C PRO A 113 -0.89 -6.86 16.26
N ALA A 114 0.08 -6.01 16.63
CA ALA A 114 0.79 -6.20 17.88
C ALA A 114 -0.16 -6.16 19.08
N GLN A 115 0.07 -7.00 20.08
CA GLN A 115 -0.77 -7.03 21.28
C GLN A 115 -0.64 -5.75 22.11
N ALA A 116 0.59 -5.22 22.22
CA ALA A 116 0.81 -3.96 22.93
C ALA A 116 0.42 -2.77 22.05
N VAL A 117 -0.39 -1.87 22.56
CA VAL A 117 -0.87 -0.67 21.84
C VAL A 117 0.27 0.16 21.24
N THR A 118 1.38 0.29 21.98
CA THR A 118 2.58 1.03 21.53
C THR A 118 3.28 0.39 20.32
N GLY A 119 3.07 -0.90 20.08
CA GLY A 119 3.63 -1.65 18.95
C GLY A 119 2.67 -1.76 17.76
N GLN A 120 1.42 -1.36 17.93
CA GLN A 120 0.43 -1.42 16.84
C GLN A 120 0.77 -0.40 15.77
N LYS A 121 0.86 -0.88 14.54
CA LYS A 121 1.03 -0.06 13.34
C LYS A 121 -0.23 -0.17 12.49
N ASP A 122 -0.65 0.96 11.97
CA ASP A 122 -1.74 1.02 11.02
C ASP A 122 -1.32 0.37 9.69
N LEU A 123 -2.23 -0.32 9.06
CA LEU A 123 -2.07 -0.83 7.71
C LEU A 123 -2.88 0.04 6.77
N VAL A 124 -2.18 0.71 5.85
CA VAL A 124 -2.82 1.46 4.77
C VAL A 124 -2.48 0.84 3.43
N ILE A 125 -3.46 0.79 2.55
CA ILE A 125 -3.33 0.17 1.24
C ILE A 125 -3.84 1.11 0.14
N SER A 126 -3.32 0.94 -1.06
CA SER A 126 -3.80 1.65 -2.25
C SER A 126 -3.75 0.75 -3.46
N TYR A 127 -4.70 0.93 -4.35
CA TYR A 127 -4.72 0.36 -5.69
C TYR A 127 -5.04 1.45 -6.71
N ASN A 128 -4.33 1.43 -7.82
CA ASN A 128 -4.65 2.22 -8.99
C ASN A 128 -4.09 1.56 -10.25
N THR A 129 -4.54 2.02 -11.40
CA THR A 129 -3.98 1.64 -12.69
C THR A 129 -3.34 2.86 -13.35
N GLY A 130 -2.44 2.63 -14.31
CA GLY A 130 -1.79 3.72 -15.03
C GLY A 130 -1.23 3.29 -16.37
N THR A 131 -1.08 4.29 -17.22
CA THR A 131 -0.40 4.19 -18.51
C THR A 131 0.53 5.38 -18.68
N LYS A 132 1.50 5.28 -19.59
CA LYS A 132 2.36 6.41 -19.94
C LYS A 132 1.54 7.65 -20.27
N ALA A 133 0.57 7.52 -21.18
CA ALA A 133 -0.23 8.65 -21.68
C ALA A 133 -0.96 9.43 -20.59
N LEU A 134 -1.42 8.73 -19.52
CA LEU A 134 -2.17 9.35 -18.43
C LEU A 134 -1.29 9.85 -17.28
N ASN A 135 -0.13 9.24 -17.06
CA ASN A 135 0.59 9.41 -15.80
C ASN A 135 2.04 9.90 -15.96
N GLU A 136 2.56 10.03 -17.17
CA GLU A 136 3.96 10.44 -17.42
C GLU A 136 4.30 11.77 -16.73
N ASN A 137 3.41 12.75 -16.79
CA ASN A 137 3.65 14.08 -16.24
C ASN A 137 3.08 14.30 -14.83
N SER A 138 2.06 13.52 -14.44
CA SER A 138 1.34 13.71 -13.17
C SER A 138 1.70 12.69 -12.09
N GLY A 139 2.37 11.60 -12.46
CA GLY A 139 2.57 10.44 -11.59
C GLY A 139 1.28 9.63 -11.34
N VAL A 140 1.44 8.43 -10.82
CA VAL A 140 0.33 7.56 -10.44
C VAL A 140 -0.20 8.00 -9.08
N ALA A 141 -1.51 8.22 -9.00
CA ALA A 141 -2.16 8.60 -7.75
C ALA A 141 -2.37 7.38 -6.86
N MET A 142 -1.62 7.27 -5.78
CA MET A 142 -1.82 6.26 -4.76
C MET A 142 -2.69 6.83 -3.64
N ASN A 143 -3.98 6.54 -3.69
CA ASN A 143 -4.97 7.02 -2.72
C ASN A 143 -5.12 5.97 -1.62
N PHE A 144 -4.38 6.15 -0.53
CA PHE A 144 -4.34 5.18 0.56
C PHE A 144 -5.61 5.20 1.40
N LYS A 145 -6.01 4.01 1.84
CA LYS A 145 -7.13 3.74 2.75
C LYS A 145 -6.64 2.95 3.94
N HIS A 146 -7.19 3.24 5.12
CA HIS A 146 -6.94 2.45 6.31
C HIS A 146 -7.61 1.07 6.18
N ALA A 147 -6.83 0.03 6.32
CA ALA A 147 -7.32 -1.35 6.25
C ALA A 147 -7.77 -1.88 7.62
N LEU A 148 -7.40 -1.20 8.70
CA LEU A 148 -7.76 -1.56 10.07
C LEU A 148 -8.80 -0.59 10.64
N SER A 149 -9.57 -1.09 11.61
CA SER A 149 -10.47 -0.28 12.43
C SER A 149 -9.80 0.03 13.76
N GLN A 150 -9.94 1.27 14.22
CA GLN A 150 -9.54 1.66 15.58
C GLN A 150 -10.75 1.63 16.51
N ILE A 151 -10.57 1.04 17.68
CA ILE A 151 -11.60 0.99 18.72
C ILE A 151 -11.12 1.85 19.90
N GLU A 152 -11.91 2.83 20.27
CA GLU A 152 -11.73 3.64 21.49
C GLU A 152 -12.89 3.37 22.45
N VAL A 153 -12.56 3.04 23.70
CA VAL A 153 -13.56 2.88 24.76
C VAL A 153 -13.51 4.09 25.69
N LYS A 154 -14.62 4.81 25.79
CA LYS A 154 -14.77 5.97 26.70
C LYS A 154 -15.76 5.63 27.78
N ALA A 155 -15.37 5.84 29.03
CA ALA A 155 -16.27 5.76 30.16
C ALA A 155 -16.48 7.14 30.75
N LYS A 156 -17.71 7.44 31.15
CA LYS A 156 -18.12 8.70 31.80
C LYS A 156 -18.93 8.38 33.02
N CYS A 157 -18.57 8.96 34.14
CA CYS A 157 -19.42 9.00 35.32
C CYS A 157 -20.19 10.33 35.33
N SER A 158 -21.53 10.31 35.40
CA SER A 158 -22.40 11.48 35.45
C SER A 158 -22.73 11.94 36.89
N ASN A 159 -22.29 11.17 37.89
CA ASN A 159 -22.53 11.49 39.31
C ASN A 159 -21.18 11.86 39.95
N ASP A 160 -21.06 13.12 40.34
CA ASP A 160 -19.86 13.69 40.98
C ASP A 160 -19.59 13.17 42.41
N LYS A 161 -20.62 12.55 43.03
CA LYS A 161 -20.54 11.96 44.39
C LYS A 161 -20.08 10.52 44.39
N ILE A 162 -19.90 9.90 43.22
CA ILE A 162 -19.45 8.51 43.07
C ILE A 162 -18.12 8.50 42.39
N LYS A 163 -17.13 7.83 42.99
CA LYS A 163 -15.87 7.53 42.35
C LYS A 163 -15.94 6.12 41.75
N ILE A 164 -15.78 6.05 40.42
CA ILE A 164 -15.75 4.78 39.68
C ILE A 164 -14.32 4.55 39.24
N GLU A 165 -13.78 3.36 39.50
CA GLU A 165 -12.51 2.89 39.00
C GLU A 165 -12.76 1.76 38.02
N ILE A 166 -12.23 1.89 36.79
CA ILE A 166 -12.32 0.87 35.75
C ILE A 166 -11.06 0.05 35.80
N MET A 167 -11.15 -1.18 36.26
CA MET A 167 -10.03 -2.09 36.44
C MET A 167 -9.53 -2.71 35.14
N GLY A 168 -10.29 -2.62 34.05
CA GLY A 168 -9.89 -3.11 32.74
C GLY A 168 -11.02 -3.10 31.72
N VAL A 169 -10.63 -3.16 30.48
CA VAL A 169 -11.52 -3.32 29.32
C VAL A 169 -11.00 -4.45 28.45
N LYS A 170 -11.87 -5.34 28.00
CA LYS A 170 -11.50 -6.48 27.16
C LYS A 170 -12.40 -6.56 25.94
N LEU A 171 -11.80 -6.68 24.76
CA LEU A 171 -12.51 -7.11 23.57
C LEU A 171 -12.59 -8.65 23.56
N VAL A 172 -13.79 -9.16 23.33
CA VAL A 172 -14.06 -10.60 23.31
C VAL A 172 -14.37 -11.02 21.88
N ASN A 173 -13.84 -12.17 21.47
CA ASN A 173 -14.03 -12.77 20.13
C ASN A 173 -13.52 -11.90 18.98
N ALA A 174 -12.57 -11.00 19.22
CA ALA A 174 -11.86 -10.33 18.14
C ALA A 174 -10.90 -11.31 17.47
N ALA A 175 -10.88 -11.35 16.13
CA ALA A 175 -9.89 -12.12 15.40
C ALA A 175 -8.50 -11.54 15.67
N ALA A 176 -7.58 -12.38 16.15
CA ALA A 176 -6.21 -11.97 16.45
C ALA A 176 -5.31 -11.99 15.19
N LYS A 177 -5.74 -12.70 14.15
CA LYS A 177 -5.03 -12.88 12.89
C LYS A 177 -6.02 -13.06 11.74
N ALA A 178 -5.69 -12.55 10.56
CA ALA A 178 -6.51 -12.70 9.35
C ALA A 178 -5.68 -12.47 8.08
N ASP A 179 -6.19 -12.92 6.95
CA ASP A 179 -5.65 -12.63 5.63
C ASP A 179 -6.35 -11.41 5.03
N PHE A 180 -5.55 -10.52 4.45
CA PHE A 180 -6.06 -9.36 3.71
C PHE A 180 -5.88 -9.57 2.21
N THR A 181 -6.96 -9.39 1.43
CA THR A 181 -6.94 -9.41 -0.04
C THR A 181 -7.00 -7.99 -0.57
N PHE A 182 -6.05 -7.61 -1.43
CA PHE A 182 -6.04 -6.28 -2.04
C PHE A 182 -7.25 -6.09 -2.96
N PRO A 183 -7.86 -4.88 -2.97
CA PRO A 183 -8.87 -4.53 -3.97
C PRO A 183 -8.22 -4.44 -5.36
N GLU A 184 -9.02 -4.68 -6.40
CA GLU A 184 -8.66 -4.45 -7.80
C GLU A 184 -9.55 -3.34 -8.40
N THR A 185 -10.02 -2.43 -7.55
CA THR A 185 -10.74 -1.20 -7.91
C THR A 185 -9.99 -0.02 -7.30
N GLU A 186 -9.90 1.08 -8.05
CA GLU A 186 -9.22 2.28 -7.56
C GLU A 186 -9.70 2.69 -6.18
N THR A 187 -8.76 2.95 -5.28
CA THR A 187 -9.07 3.27 -3.89
C THR A 187 -9.58 4.69 -3.67
N ILE A 188 -9.52 5.55 -4.69
CA ILE A 188 -10.17 6.86 -4.63
C ILE A 188 -11.69 6.69 -4.51
N GLY A 189 -12.31 7.33 -3.52
CA GLY A 189 -13.76 7.20 -3.30
C GLY A 189 -14.25 5.80 -2.92
N PHE A 190 -13.37 4.81 -2.83
CA PHE A 190 -13.67 3.44 -2.48
C PHE A 190 -13.52 3.23 -0.96
N ALA A 191 -14.51 2.64 -0.33
CA ALA A 191 -14.41 2.19 1.05
C ALA A 191 -13.98 0.72 1.08
N LEU A 192 -12.92 0.41 1.82
CA LEU A 192 -12.52 -0.98 2.04
C LEU A 192 -13.66 -1.73 2.74
N GLN A 193 -13.93 -2.93 2.24
CA GLN A 193 -14.98 -3.78 2.74
C GLN A 193 -14.41 -4.81 3.73
N GLN A 194 -15.24 -5.25 4.66
CA GLN A 194 -14.88 -6.35 5.55
C GLN A 194 -14.57 -7.63 4.74
N SER A 195 -15.13 -7.78 3.54
CA SER A 195 -14.87 -8.89 2.64
C SER A 195 -13.43 -8.98 2.12
N GLN A 196 -12.60 -7.91 2.26
CA GLN A 196 -11.17 -8.01 2.03
C GLN A 196 -10.44 -8.83 3.10
N TRP A 197 -11.06 -9.03 4.26
CA TRP A 197 -10.50 -9.81 5.36
C TRP A 197 -11.13 -11.20 5.43
N SER A 198 -10.31 -12.22 5.61
CA SER A 198 -10.74 -13.61 5.84
C SER A 198 -9.92 -14.25 6.96
N ASN A 199 -10.57 -15.09 7.76
CA ASN A 199 -9.95 -15.87 8.84
C ASN A 199 -9.69 -17.30 8.36
#